data_b74b49f2e2506fdfe86d89b5c3fc1d17
#
_entry.id   b74b49f2e2506fdfe86d89b5c3fc1d17
#
_cell.length_a   1.000
_cell.length_b   1.000
_cell.length_c   1.000
_cell.angle_alpha   90.00
_cell.angle_beta   90.00
_cell.angle_gamma   90.00
#
_symmetry.space_group_name_H-M   'P 1'
#
loop_
_entity.id
_entity.type
_entity.pdbx_description
1 polymer ?
#
loop_
_entity_poly.entity_id
_entity_poly.type
_entity_poly.pdbx_seq_one_letter_code
_entity_poly.pdbx_strand_id
1 'polypeptide(L)'
;TVNGLGERCGNAPLASVQAILKDQLHIETGIREDRLGEISRLVEGYSGIAVAPNQPIVGENVFTQVAGVHADGDNKDNLYCNDLVPERFGRKREYALGKNSGKANIARNLEELGLELTPEQTRRVTQRITELGDRKEMVTQDDLPFIVSDVLKHSAPEDKVKLVSYMVSLAYGLRPMASVKVEIDGQQYEDNALGDGQYDAFVKAMRKIYRERLGRTFPVLENYAVSIPPGGRTDALVQT
;
A
#
# COMPACT_ATOMS: atom_id res chain seq x y z
N THR A 1 26.94 -0.60 -4.13
CA THR A 1 26.22 -1.74 -3.49
C THR A 1 24.73 -1.65 -3.80
N VAL A 2 24.03 -2.77 -3.72
CA VAL A 2 22.56 -2.77 -3.83
C VAL A 2 21.99 -1.96 -2.67
N ASN A 3 21.02 -1.10 -2.93
CA ASN A 3 20.37 -0.19 -1.97
C ASN A 3 21.28 0.83 -1.27
N GLY A 4 22.55 0.94 -1.67
CA GLY A 4 23.48 1.85 -1.03
C GLY A 4 24.00 1.38 0.33
N LEU A 5 23.80 0.12 0.70
CA LEU A 5 24.27 -0.43 1.97
C LEU A 5 25.79 -0.31 2.13
N GLY A 6 26.25 0.11 3.31
CA GLY A 6 27.65 0.27 3.65
C GLY A 6 27.83 0.95 5.00
N GLU A 7 29.07 1.09 5.43
CA GLU A 7 29.41 1.80 6.67
C GLU A 7 29.01 3.27 6.63
N ARG A 8 28.73 3.84 7.78
CA ARG A 8 28.45 5.25 8.03
C ARG A 8 27.25 5.74 7.19
N CYS A 9 27.50 6.52 6.15
CA CYS A 9 26.47 7.04 5.24
C CYS A 9 26.16 6.13 4.04
N GLY A 10 26.72 4.92 4.03
CA GLY A 10 26.52 3.95 2.97
C GLY A 10 27.40 4.18 1.73
N ASN A 11 27.04 3.52 0.66
CA ASN A 11 27.68 3.57 -0.66
C ASN A 11 26.74 4.06 -1.74
N ALA A 12 27.24 4.32 -2.94
CA ALA A 12 26.41 4.63 -4.10
C ALA A 12 25.47 3.45 -4.43
N PRO A 13 24.15 3.68 -4.55
CA PRO A 13 23.19 2.64 -4.91
C PRO A 13 23.38 2.17 -6.35
N LEU A 14 23.36 0.85 -6.57
CA LEU A 14 23.53 0.25 -7.89
C LEU A 14 22.55 0.84 -8.93
N ALA A 15 21.28 1.00 -8.56
CA ALA A 15 20.27 1.51 -9.47
C ALA A 15 20.57 2.93 -9.95
N SER A 16 21.01 3.83 -9.06
CA SER A 16 21.39 5.20 -9.41
C SER A 16 22.64 5.23 -10.29
N VAL A 17 23.63 4.40 -9.97
CA VAL A 17 24.86 4.31 -10.78
C VAL A 17 24.53 3.80 -12.19
N GLN A 18 23.69 2.76 -12.31
CA GLN A 18 23.26 2.22 -13.59
C GLN A 18 22.57 3.28 -14.45
N ALA A 19 21.62 4.02 -13.88
CA ALA A 19 20.91 5.06 -14.60
C ALA A 19 21.87 6.17 -15.10
N ILE A 20 22.80 6.62 -14.27
CA ILE A 20 23.79 7.63 -14.64
C ILE A 20 24.71 7.12 -15.77
N LEU A 21 25.23 5.88 -15.66
CA LEU A 21 26.09 5.30 -16.67
C LEU A 21 25.39 5.27 -18.04
N LYS A 22 24.11 4.85 -18.05
CA LYS A 22 23.34 4.74 -19.29
C LYS A 22 22.90 6.09 -19.83
N ASP A 23 22.26 6.92 -19.00
CA ASP A 23 21.55 8.12 -19.46
C ASP A 23 22.49 9.31 -19.66
N GLN A 24 23.53 9.44 -18.83
CA GLN A 24 24.46 10.58 -18.90
C GLN A 24 25.78 10.23 -19.61
N LEU A 25 26.25 9.02 -19.44
CA LEU A 25 27.55 8.60 -19.99
C LEU A 25 27.43 7.68 -21.22
N HIS A 26 26.20 7.27 -21.56
CA HIS A 26 25.90 6.39 -22.70
C HIS A 26 26.69 5.06 -22.66
N ILE A 27 26.93 4.54 -21.45
CA ILE A 27 27.65 3.28 -21.23
C ILE A 27 26.66 2.15 -21.05
N GLU A 28 26.71 1.16 -21.94
CA GLU A 28 25.92 -0.06 -21.79
C GLU A 28 26.63 -1.05 -20.86
N THR A 29 25.95 -1.43 -19.76
CA THR A 29 26.52 -2.29 -18.72
C THR A 29 26.05 -3.74 -18.79
N GLY A 30 25.00 -4.02 -19.56
CA GLY A 30 24.33 -5.33 -19.58
C GLY A 30 23.47 -5.61 -18.34
N ILE A 31 23.29 -4.66 -17.42
CA ILE A 31 22.40 -4.81 -16.26
C ILE A 31 20.94 -4.76 -16.73
N ARG A 32 20.15 -5.70 -16.26
CA ARG A 32 18.71 -5.76 -16.51
C ARG A 32 18.00 -4.79 -15.57
N GLU A 33 17.66 -3.61 -16.09
CA GLU A 33 17.03 -2.54 -15.31
C GLU A 33 15.64 -2.91 -14.79
N ASP A 34 14.89 -3.74 -15.53
CA ASP A 34 13.60 -4.29 -15.14
C ASP A 34 13.66 -5.16 -13.88
N ARG A 35 14.85 -5.62 -13.47
CA ARG A 35 15.08 -6.44 -12.29
C ARG A 35 15.65 -5.70 -11.08
N LEU A 36 15.94 -4.40 -11.21
CA LEU A 36 16.52 -3.62 -10.12
C LEU A 36 15.60 -3.55 -8.89
N GLY A 37 14.30 -3.43 -9.09
CA GLY A 37 13.34 -3.45 -7.99
C GLY A 37 13.26 -4.81 -7.28
N GLU A 38 13.37 -5.90 -8.02
CA GLU A 38 13.36 -7.26 -7.46
C GLU A 38 14.58 -7.51 -6.56
N ILE A 39 15.78 -7.21 -7.06
CA ILE A 39 17.00 -7.39 -6.25
C ILE A 39 17.06 -6.44 -5.06
N SER A 40 16.51 -5.24 -5.20
CA SER A 40 16.40 -4.28 -4.11
C SER A 40 15.58 -4.85 -2.94
N ARG A 41 14.39 -5.38 -3.22
CA ARG A 41 13.53 -6.02 -2.22
C ARG A 41 14.17 -7.28 -1.61
N LEU A 42 14.85 -8.07 -2.41
CA LEU A 42 15.57 -9.25 -1.90
C LEU A 42 16.64 -8.85 -0.87
N VAL A 43 17.42 -7.83 -1.17
CA VAL A 43 18.48 -7.31 -0.26
C VAL A 43 17.87 -6.65 0.97
N GLU A 44 16.76 -5.92 0.83
CA GLU A 44 16.00 -5.38 1.95
C GLU A 44 15.56 -6.49 2.92
N GLY A 45 14.97 -7.57 2.40
CA GLY A 45 14.55 -8.72 3.19
C GLY A 45 15.70 -9.43 3.91
N TYR A 46 16.84 -9.61 3.25
CA TYR A 46 18.00 -10.27 3.87
C TYR A 46 18.76 -9.38 4.86
N SER A 47 18.84 -8.09 4.59
CA SER A 47 19.58 -7.15 5.45
C SER A 47 18.75 -6.67 6.65
N GLY A 48 17.42 -6.72 6.57
CA GLY A 48 16.51 -6.10 7.52
C GLY A 48 16.53 -4.57 7.50
N ILE A 49 17.19 -3.96 6.50
CA ILE A 49 17.30 -2.50 6.35
C ILE A 49 16.33 -2.07 5.27
N ALA A 50 15.29 -1.35 5.68
CA ALA A 50 14.25 -0.88 4.77
C ALA A 50 14.78 0.16 3.77
N VAL A 51 14.30 0.07 2.54
CA VAL A 51 14.58 1.05 1.49
C VAL A 51 13.69 2.27 1.71
N ALA A 52 14.27 3.46 1.66
CA ALA A 52 13.49 4.68 1.77
C ALA A 52 12.47 4.78 0.63
N PRO A 53 11.18 5.08 0.91
CA PRO A 53 10.14 5.12 -0.13
C PRO A 53 10.43 6.06 -1.29
N ASN A 54 11.24 7.09 -1.07
CA ASN A 54 11.69 8.06 -2.06
C ASN A 54 13.11 7.78 -2.61
N GLN A 55 13.68 6.61 -2.33
CA GLN A 55 15.00 6.27 -2.87
C GLN A 55 14.93 6.16 -4.40
N PRO A 56 15.82 6.86 -5.14
CA PRO A 56 15.78 6.87 -6.60
C PRO A 56 15.67 5.47 -7.22
N ILE A 57 14.78 5.32 -8.19
CA ILE A 57 14.51 4.13 -9.01
C ILE A 57 13.83 2.98 -8.26
N VAL A 58 14.31 2.60 -7.08
CA VAL A 58 13.84 1.40 -6.36
C VAL A 58 12.84 1.70 -5.25
N GLY A 59 12.77 2.94 -4.79
CA GLY A 59 11.83 3.35 -3.74
C GLY A 59 10.37 3.17 -4.18
N GLU A 60 9.51 2.89 -3.23
CA GLU A 60 8.09 2.61 -3.46
C GLU A 60 7.38 3.77 -4.18
N ASN A 61 7.64 5.01 -3.76
CA ASN A 61 6.94 6.21 -4.24
C ASN A 61 7.59 6.92 -5.43
N VAL A 62 8.68 6.37 -6.00
CA VAL A 62 9.47 7.06 -7.03
C VAL A 62 8.67 7.35 -8.31
N PHE A 63 7.75 6.47 -8.67
CA PHE A 63 6.90 6.60 -9.84
C PHE A 63 5.46 6.95 -9.48
N THR A 64 5.23 7.40 -8.24
CA THR A 64 3.92 7.77 -7.70
C THR A 64 3.76 9.28 -7.72
N GLN A 65 2.70 9.75 -8.33
CA GLN A 65 2.34 11.18 -8.37
C GLN A 65 1.13 11.43 -7.46
N VAL A 66 1.18 12.51 -6.69
CA VAL A 66 0.09 12.93 -5.80
C VAL A 66 -0.58 14.19 -6.30
N ALA A 67 0.20 15.12 -6.86
CA ALA A 67 -0.31 16.42 -7.29
C ALA A 67 -1.14 16.31 -8.58
N GLY A 68 -2.35 16.83 -8.54
CA GLY A 68 -3.25 16.84 -9.69
C GLY A 68 -2.68 17.53 -10.93
N VAL A 69 -1.78 18.51 -10.77
CA VAL A 69 -1.10 19.19 -11.88
C VAL A 69 -0.16 18.24 -12.64
N HIS A 70 0.47 17.29 -11.96
CA HIS A 70 1.33 16.32 -12.60
C HIS A 70 0.49 15.28 -13.37
N ALA A 71 -0.61 14.79 -12.77
CA ALA A 71 -1.54 13.90 -13.45
C ALA A 71 -2.17 14.55 -14.70
N ASP A 72 -2.51 15.84 -14.62
CA ASP A 72 -3.03 16.60 -15.76
C ASP A 72 -1.95 16.81 -16.85
N GLY A 73 -0.70 17.06 -16.45
CA GLY A 73 0.43 17.17 -17.37
C GLY A 73 0.75 15.87 -18.10
N ASP A 74 0.63 14.73 -17.41
CA ASP A 74 0.78 13.41 -18.01
C ASP A 74 -0.31 13.13 -19.06
N ASN A 75 -1.54 13.59 -18.82
CA ASN A 75 -2.64 13.49 -19.79
C ASN A 75 -2.47 14.43 -21.00
N LYS A 76 -1.60 15.45 -20.90
CA LYS A 76 -1.30 16.43 -21.92
C LYS A 76 0.09 16.24 -22.55
N ASP A 77 0.36 15.06 -23.10
CA ASP A 77 1.64 14.71 -23.75
C ASP A 77 2.82 14.46 -22.78
N ASN A 78 2.60 13.91 -21.60
CA ASN A 78 3.68 13.59 -20.67
C ASN A 78 4.63 14.76 -20.37
N LEU A 79 4.09 15.96 -20.12
CA LEU A 79 4.86 17.19 -19.91
C LEU A 79 5.97 17.09 -18.84
N TYR A 80 5.82 16.16 -17.90
CA TYR A 80 6.77 15.93 -16.80
C TYR A 80 7.55 14.63 -16.96
N CYS A 81 7.52 14.02 -18.15
CA CYS A 81 8.29 12.81 -18.44
C CYS A 81 9.78 13.12 -18.54
N ASN A 82 10.58 12.21 -18.03
CA ASN A 82 12.03 12.18 -18.22
C ASN A 82 12.44 10.77 -18.67
N ASP A 83 13.73 10.54 -18.88
CA ASP A 83 14.27 9.25 -19.35
C ASP A 83 14.10 8.11 -18.35
N LEU A 84 13.78 8.43 -17.09
CA LEU A 84 13.50 7.45 -16.02
C LEU A 84 12.02 7.04 -16.04
N VAL A 85 11.56 6.47 -17.14
CA VAL A 85 10.19 5.98 -17.28
C VAL A 85 9.97 4.70 -16.45
N PRO A 86 8.81 4.54 -15.79
CA PRO A 86 8.54 3.39 -14.90
C PRO A 86 8.71 2.04 -15.59
N GLU A 87 8.26 1.93 -16.84
CA GLU A 87 8.26 0.70 -17.65
C GLU A 87 9.66 0.13 -17.84
N ARG A 88 10.66 0.99 -17.95
CA ARG A 88 12.09 0.64 -18.03
C ARG A 88 12.55 -0.19 -16.82
N PHE A 89 11.94 0.07 -15.66
CA PHE A 89 12.26 -0.58 -14.38
C PHE A 89 11.24 -1.65 -13.98
N GLY A 90 10.43 -2.11 -14.93
CA GLY A 90 9.39 -3.12 -14.68
C GLY A 90 8.27 -2.62 -13.75
N ARG A 91 8.05 -1.29 -13.71
CA ARG A 91 7.05 -0.64 -12.86
C ARG A 91 6.00 0.08 -13.70
N LYS A 92 4.98 0.58 -13.04
CA LYS A 92 3.94 1.43 -13.62
C LYS A 92 3.94 2.78 -12.92
N ARG A 93 3.43 3.78 -13.61
CA ARG A 93 3.13 5.07 -12.99
C ARG A 93 1.87 4.92 -12.15
N GLU A 94 1.93 5.44 -10.94
CA GLU A 94 0.85 5.37 -9.96
C GLU A 94 0.39 6.77 -9.57
N TYR A 95 -0.87 6.90 -9.20
CA TYR A 95 -1.47 8.16 -8.78
C TYR A 95 -2.05 8.00 -7.38
N ALA A 96 -1.25 8.36 -6.36
CA ALA A 96 -1.68 8.27 -4.98
C ALA A 96 -2.77 9.29 -4.66
N LEU A 97 -3.66 8.90 -3.77
CA LEU A 97 -4.78 9.72 -3.32
C LEU A 97 -4.40 10.43 -2.01
N GLY A 98 -4.74 11.72 -1.89
CA GLY A 98 -4.44 12.48 -0.71
C GLY A 98 -4.85 13.96 -0.81
N LYS A 99 -4.39 14.77 0.13
CA LYS A 99 -4.72 16.21 0.23
C LYS A 99 -4.58 16.99 -1.08
N ASN A 100 -3.52 16.69 -1.85
CA ASN A 100 -3.20 17.41 -3.09
C ASN A 100 -3.75 16.72 -4.34
N SER A 101 -4.56 15.68 -4.18
CA SER A 101 -5.17 14.98 -5.31
C SER A 101 -6.22 15.86 -5.97
N GLY A 102 -5.92 16.31 -7.18
CA GLY A 102 -6.86 17.05 -8.00
C GLY A 102 -7.86 16.13 -8.70
N LYS A 103 -8.87 16.74 -9.34
CA LYS A 103 -9.91 16.01 -10.10
C LYS A 103 -9.33 15.04 -11.13
N ALA A 104 -8.25 15.40 -11.82
CA ALA A 104 -7.61 14.57 -12.84
C ALA A 104 -7.01 13.27 -12.25
N ASN A 105 -6.38 13.36 -11.08
CA ASN A 105 -5.84 12.21 -10.38
C ASN A 105 -6.96 11.23 -9.95
N ILE A 106 -8.03 11.76 -9.37
CA ILE A 106 -9.16 10.94 -8.92
C ILE A 106 -9.88 10.32 -10.12
N ALA A 107 -10.10 11.09 -11.19
CA ALA A 107 -10.71 10.58 -12.41
C ALA A 107 -9.91 9.40 -12.99
N ARG A 108 -8.59 9.49 -13.01
CA ARG A 108 -7.71 8.41 -13.47
C ARG A 108 -7.83 7.14 -12.64
N ASN A 109 -7.79 7.28 -11.31
CA ASN A 109 -7.96 6.13 -10.42
C ASN A 109 -9.36 5.50 -10.55
N LEU A 110 -10.41 6.29 -10.76
CA LEU A 110 -11.75 5.78 -11.01
C LEU A 110 -11.84 5.02 -12.36
N GLU A 111 -11.21 5.56 -13.41
CA GLU A 111 -11.15 4.92 -14.73
C GLU A 111 -10.42 3.57 -14.66
N GLU A 112 -9.29 3.50 -13.96
CA GLU A 112 -8.53 2.25 -13.76
C GLU A 112 -9.34 1.18 -13.01
N LEU A 113 -10.23 1.61 -12.11
CA LEU A 113 -11.16 0.72 -11.39
C LEU A 113 -12.46 0.44 -12.17
N GLY A 114 -12.65 1.04 -13.35
CA GLY A 114 -13.88 0.91 -14.13
C GLY A 114 -15.10 1.58 -13.47
N LEU A 115 -14.88 2.59 -12.63
CA LEU A 115 -15.94 3.32 -11.92
C LEU A 115 -16.28 4.62 -12.67
N GLU A 116 -17.49 4.69 -13.23
CA GLU A 116 -18.00 5.89 -13.88
C GLU A 116 -18.83 6.71 -12.90
N LEU A 117 -18.41 7.96 -12.65
CA LEU A 117 -19.12 8.90 -11.78
C LEU A 117 -19.51 10.16 -12.54
N THR A 118 -20.63 10.75 -12.17
CA THR A 118 -21.02 12.08 -12.67
C THR A 118 -20.07 13.16 -12.13
N PRO A 119 -19.96 14.33 -12.77
CA PRO A 119 -19.09 15.41 -12.28
C PRO A 119 -19.37 15.85 -10.84
N GLU A 120 -20.65 15.80 -10.42
CA GLU A 120 -21.03 16.11 -9.04
C GLU A 120 -20.59 15.04 -8.06
N GLN A 121 -20.78 13.78 -8.42
CA GLN A 121 -20.33 12.65 -7.61
C GLN A 121 -18.80 12.65 -7.46
N THR A 122 -18.07 12.87 -8.55
CA THR A 122 -16.61 13.03 -8.53
C THR A 122 -16.18 14.17 -7.60
N ARG A 123 -16.90 15.31 -7.61
CA ARG A 123 -16.61 16.42 -6.70
C ARG A 123 -16.74 16.01 -5.23
N ARG A 124 -17.82 15.30 -4.88
CA ARG A 124 -18.06 14.83 -3.49
C ARG A 124 -17.02 13.83 -3.04
N VAL A 125 -16.66 12.87 -3.89
CA VAL A 125 -15.58 11.90 -3.63
C VAL A 125 -14.25 12.62 -3.46
N THR A 126 -13.93 13.59 -4.33
CA THR A 126 -12.72 14.42 -4.22
C THR A 126 -12.64 15.13 -2.88
N GLN A 127 -13.75 15.75 -2.46
CA GLN A 127 -13.82 16.45 -1.16
C GLN A 127 -13.54 15.46 -0.01
N ARG A 128 -14.14 14.28 -0.02
CA ARG A 128 -13.94 13.28 1.02
C ARG A 128 -12.49 12.79 1.10
N ILE A 129 -11.85 12.54 -0.04
CA ILE A 129 -10.43 12.16 -0.10
C ILE A 129 -9.55 13.28 0.46
N THR A 130 -9.85 14.53 0.14
CA THR A 130 -9.12 15.68 0.68
C THR A 130 -9.26 15.78 2.20
N GLU A 131 -10.46 15.57 2.73
CA GLU A 131 -10.72 15.57 4.18
C GLU A 131 -9.93 14.46 4.90
N LEU A 132 -9.86 13.24 4.32
CA LEU A 132 -9.05 12.14 4.84
C LEU A 132 -7.55 12.51 4.80
N GLY A 133 -7.07 13.04 3.69
CA GLY A 133 -5.68 13.50 3.56
C GLY A 133 -5.31 14.65 4.52
N ASP A 134 -6.25 15.55 4.84
CA ASP A 134 -6.04 16.60 5.85
C ASP A 134 -5.86 16.02 7.27
N ARG A 135 -6.47 14.87 7.55
CA ARG A 135 -6.29 14.11 8.79
C ARG A 135 -5.03 13.26 8.79
N LYS A 136 -4.20 13.34 7.73
CA LYS A 136 -3.01 12.51 7.50
C LYS A 136 -3.32 11.01 7.37
N GLU A 137 -4.53 10.67 7.00
CA GLU A 137 -4.91 9.32 6.64
C GLU A 137 -4.37 9.02 5.23
N MET A 138 -3.68 7.91 5.06
CA MET A 138 -3.26 7.44 3.74
C MET A 138 -4.48 6.82 3.07
N VAL A 139 -4.80 7.32 1.88
CA VAL A 139 -5.87 6.78 1.03
C VAL A 139 -5.22 6.06 -0.14
N THR A 140 -5.54 4.78 -0.28
CA THR A 140 -5.05 3.94 -1.38
C THR A 140 -6.10 3.84 -2.49
N GLN A 141 -5.70 3.30 -3.63
CA GLN A 141 -6.62 3.01 -4.72
C GLN A 141 -7.70 1.99 -4.29
N ASP A 142 -7.34 1.04 -3.42
CA ASP A 142 -8.25 0.02 -2.91
C ASP A 142 -9.33 0.57 -1.98
N ASP A 143 -9.10 1.73 -1.35
CA ASP A 143 -10.08 2.41 -0.51
C ASP A 143 -11.14 3.15 -1.35
N LEU A 144 -10.85 3.43 -2.61
CA LEU A 144 -11.69 4.27 -3.45
C LEU A 144 -13.12 3.72 -3.66
N PRO A 145 -13.35 2.43 -3.92
CA PRO A 145 -14.69 1.86 -4.01
C PRO A 145 -15.52 2.06 -2.74
N PHE A 146 -14.90 1.93 -1.57
CA PHE A 146 -15.55 2.13 -0.27
C PHE A 146 -15.89 3.60 -0.04
N ILE A 147 -14.96 4.51 -0.36
CA ILE A 147 -15.18 5.96 -0.27
C ILE A 147 -16.32 6.38 -1.21
N VAL A 148 -16.34 5.87 -2.44
CA VAL A 148 -17.41 6.13 -3.41
C VAL A 148 -18.76 5.65 -2.87
N SER A 149 -18.79 4.42 -2.34
CA SER A 149 -20.01 3.85 -1.76
C SER A 149 -20.54 4.67 -0.57
N ASP A 150 -19.65 5.06 0.35
CA ASP A 150 -19.99 5.89 1.53
C ASP A 150 -20.56 7.26 1.10
N VAL A 151 -19.86 7.94 0.21
CA VAL A 151 -20.21 9.30 -0.24
C VAL A 151 -21.50 9.34 -1.04
N LEU A 152 -21.76 8.32 -1.85
CA LEU A 152 -22.92 8.28 -2.73
C LEU A 152 -24.14 7.64 -2.08
N LYS A 153 -24.01 7.10 -0.86
CA LYS A 153 -25.06 6.33 -0.19
C LYS A 153 -25.62 5.20 -1.08
N HIS A 154 -24.83 4.74 -2.02
CA HIS A 154 -25.09 3.48 -2.66
C HIS A 154 -24.81 2.42 -1.59
N SER A 155 -25.65 1.39 -1.54
CA SER A 155 -25.40 0.25 -0.65
C SER A 155 -23.93 -0.11 -0.76
N ALA A 156 -23.18 0.01 0.34
CA ALA A 156 -21.83 -0.53 0.39
C ALA A 156 -21.93 -1.93 -0.21
N PRO A 157 -20.98 -2.40 -1.03
CA PRO A 157 -20.94 -3.80 -1.39
C PRO A 157 -21.15 -4.53 -0.08
N GLU A 158 -22.25 -5.27 0.06
CA GLU A 158 -22.62 -5.92 1.33
C GLU A 158 -21.34 -6.50 1.89
N ASP A 159 -20.96 -6.06 3.10
CA ASP A 159 -19.76 -6.56 3.74
C ASP A 159 -19.91 -8.07 3.84
N LYS A 160 -19.39 -8.77 2.82
CA LYS A 160 -19.48 -10.23 2.74
C LYS A 160 -18.90 -10.89 3.97
N VAL A 161 -18.05 -10.15 4.67
CA VAL A 161 -17.42 -10.57 5.93
C VAL A 161 -17.50 -9.42 6.92
N LYS A 162 -18.24 -9.61 7.99
CA LYS A 162 -18.38 -8.63 9.08
C LYS A 162 -17.75 -9.19 10.34
N LEU A 163 -16.79 -8.48 10.92
CA LEU A 163 -16.25 -8.82 12.23
C LEU A 163 -17.27 -8.46 13.30
N VAL A 164 -17.84 -9.48 13.96
CA VAL A 164 -18.86 -9.31 15.00
C VAL A 164 -18.21 -9.02 16.35
N SER A 165 -17.23 -9.84 16.73
CA SER A 165 -16.44 -9.65 17.94
C SER A 165 -15.12 -10.40 17.87
N TYR A 166 -14.16 -9.97 18.67
CA TYR A 166 -12.91 -10.70 18.85
C TYR A 166 -12.36 -10.49 20.26
N MET A 167 -11.57 -11.44 20.70
CA MET A 167 -10.77 -11.37 21.92
C MET A 167 -9.35 -11.81 21.60
N VAL A 168 -8.38 -11.06 22.05
CA VAL A 168 -6.96 -11.46 21.98
C VAL A 168 -6.41 -11.48 23.40
N SER A 169 -5.83 -12.60 23.78
CA SER A 169 -5.24 -12.81 25.11
C SER A 169 -3.72 -12.93 25.00
N LEU A 170 -3.05 -12.19 25.86
CA LEU A 170 -1.60 -12.24 26.06
C LEU A 170 -1.30 -12.53 27.51
N ALA A 171 -0.42 -13.47 27.77
CA ALA A 171 0.06 -13.74 29.11
C ALA A 171 1.56 -14.12 29.05
N TYR A 172 2.29 -13.74 30.10
CA TYR A 172 3.71 -14.09 30.19
C TYR A 172 3.91 -15.60 30.21
N GLY A 173 4.80 -16.06 29.36
CA GLY A 173 5.13 -17.51 29.26
C GLY A 173 4.10 -18.35 28.49
N LEU A 174 3.03 -17.76 27.97
CA LEU A 174 2.02 -18.46 27.16
C LEU A 174 2.01 -17.90 25.72
N ARG A 175 1.61 -18.74 24.78
CA ARG A 175 1.39 -18.28 23.41
C ARG A 175 0.14 -17.42 23.33
N PRO A 176 0.17 -16.31 22.57
CA PRO A 176 -1.01 -15.50 22.28
C PRO A 176 -2.16 -16.36 21.74
N MET A 177 -3.37 -16.07 22.18
CA MET A 177 -4.60 -16.70 21.71
C MET A 177 -5.56 -15.65 21.19
N ALA A 178 -6.22 -15.90 20.08
CA ALA A 178 -7.33 -15.12 19.60
C ALA A 178 -8.58 -15.96 19.44
N SER A 179 -9.74 -15.43 19.86
CA SER A 179 -11.06 -15.93 19.51
C SER A 179 -11.73 -14.89 18.63
N VAL A 180 -12.29 -15.30 17.50
CA VAL A 180 -12.84 -14.42 16.48
C VAL A 180 -14.24 -14.89 16.09
N LYS A 181 -15.19 -13.97 16.09
CA LYS A 181 -16.56 -14.19 15.61
C LYS A 181 -16.83 -13.29 14.41
N VAL A 182 -17.19 -13.89 13.31
CA VAL A 182 -17.50 -13.18 12.05
C VAL A 182 -18.87 -13.58 11.53
N GLU A 183 -19.48 -12.67 10.78
CA GLU A 183 -20.66 -12.93 9.98
C GLU A 183 -20.23 -12.94 8.50
N ILE A 184 -20.55 -14.00 7.79
CA ILE A 184 -20.21 -14.18 6.37
C ILE A 184 -21.48 -14.63 5.66
N ASP A 185 -21.90 -13.87 4.64
CA ASP A 185 -23.12 -14.11 3.90
C ASP A 185 -24.35 -14.28 4.83
N GLY A 186 -24.43 -13.48 5.93
CA GLY A 186 -25.50 -13.52 6.93
C GLY A 186 -25.42 -14.66 7.96
N GLN A 187 -24.43 -15.53 7.87
CA GLN A 187 -24.22 -16.64 8.83
C GLN A 187 -23.04 -16.34 9.75
N GLN A 188 -23.21 -16.58 11.05
CA GLN A 188 -22.17 -16.35 12.04
C GLN A 188 -21.29 -17.61 12.23
N TYR A 189 -19.98 -17.36 12.28
CA TYR A 189 -18.95 -18.34 12.55
C TYR A 189 -18.03 -17.87 13.67
N GLU A 190 -17.62 -18.78 14.52
CA GLU A 190 -16.69 -18.50 15.60
C GLU A 190 -15.62 -19.59 15.69
N ASP A 191 -14.36 -19.16 15.85
CA ASP A 191 -13.24 -20.07 16.05
C ASP A 191 -12.12 -19.36 16.83
N ASN A 192 -11.14 -20.13 17.31
CA ASN A 192 -9.98 -19.63 18.02
C ASN A 192 -8.68 -20.27 17.52
N ALA A 193 -7.58 -19.58 17.77
CA ALA A 193 -6.24 -20.12 17.45
C ALA A 193 -5.18 -19.54 18.37
N LEU A 194 -4.08 -20.32 18.50
CA LEU A 194 -2.83 -19.86 19.10
C LEU A 194 -1.90 -19.37 18.00
N GLY A 195 -1.17 -18.28 18.28
CA GLY A 195 -0.19 -17.69 17.36
C GLY A 195 1.16 -17.48 18.03
N ASP A 196 2.14 -17.06 17.23
CA ASP A 196 3.45 -16.63 17.72
C ASP A 196 3.44 -15.14 18.10
N GLY A 197 2.40 -14.41 17.64
CA GLY A 197 2.05 -13.04 18.02
C GLY A 197 0.54 -12.86 18.01
N GLN A 198 0.06 -11.70 18.49
CA GLN A 198 -1.36 -11.35 18.57
C GLN A 198 -2.05 -11.42 17.20
N TYR A 199 -1.42 -10.79 16.20
CA TYR A 199 -1.93 -10.74 14.85
C TYR A 199 -1.93 -12.12 14.19
N ASP A 200 -0.87 -12.90 14.39
CA ASP A 200 -0.78 -14.28 13.89
C ASP A 200 -1.88 -15.17 14.47
N ALA A 201 -2.17 -15.04 15.78
CA ALA A 201 -3.27 -15.76 16.42
C ALA A 201 -4.63 -15.41 15.80
N PHE A 202 -4.88 -14.11 15.57
CA PHE A 202 -6.11 -13.62 14.94
C PHE A 202 -6.25 -14.15 13.51
N VAL A 203 -5.21 -14.02 12.68
CA VAL A 203 -5.22 -14.49 11.29
C VAL A 203 -5.37 -16.01 11.21
N LYS A 204 -4.76 -16.74 12.13
CA LYS A 204 -4.93 -18.21 12.21
C LYS A 204 -6.36 -18.60 12.54
N ALA A 205 -7.04 -17.90 13.44
CA ALA A 205 -8.46 -18.11 13.74
C ALA A 205 -9.34 -17.83 12.51
N MET A 206 -9.10 -16.74 11.80
CA MET A 206 -9.77 -16.41 10.54
C MET A 206 -9.54 -17.51 9.46
N ARG A 207 -8.30 -17.95 9.29
CA ARG A 207 -7.97 -19.06 8.34
C ARG A 207 -8.70 -20.35 8.64
N LYS A 208 -8.89 -20.68 9.91
CA LYS A 208 -9.68 -21.87 10.30
C LYS A 208 -11.14 -21.73 9.84
N ILE A 209 -11.78 -20.58 10.11
CA ILE A 209 -13.15 -20.31 9.66
C ILE A 209 -13.24 -20.47 8.15
N TYR A 210 -12.35 -19.83 7.39
CA TYR A 210 -12.38 -19.87 5.94
C TYR A 210 -12.18 -21.27 5.38
N ARG A 211 -11.18 -22.02 5.90
CA ARG A 211 -10.85 -23.36 5.40
C ARG A 211 -11.85 -24.41 5.86
N GLU A 212 -12.16 -24.45 7.16
CA GLU A 212 -12.89 -25.56 7.76
C GLU A 212 -14.41 -25.38 7.67
N ARG A 213 -14.90 -24.14 7.64
CA ARG A 213 -16.33 -23.84 7.57
C ARG A 213 -16.81 -23.49 6.16
N LEU A 214 -15.98 -22.80 5.38
CA LEU A 214 -16.37 -22.29 4.07
C LEU A 214 -15.70 -23.04 2.90
N GLY A 215 -14.68 -23.87 3.16
CA GLY A 215 -13.90 -24.52 2.11
C GLY A 215 -13.15 -23.53 1.19
N ARG A 216 -12.88 -22.31 1.69
CA ARG A 216 -12.24 -21.23 0.93
C ARG A 216 -10.84 -20.94 1.45
N THR A 217 -9.97 -20.42 0.59
CA THR A 217 -8.65 -19.95 0.97
C THR A 217 -8.76 -18.54 1.57
N PHE A 218 -8.11 -18.32 2.70
CA PHE A 218 -7.99 -16.99 3.30
C PHE A 218 -6.91 -16.19 2.54
N PRO A 219 -7.08 -14.88 2.36
CA PRO A 219 -6.07 -14.04 1.73
C PRO A 219 -4.70 -14.15 2.40
N VAL A 220 -3.64 -13.99 1.62
CA VAL A 220 -2.26 -13.98 2.11
C VAL A 220 -1.91 -12.56 2.50
N LEU A 221 -1.33 -12.39 3.68
CA LEU A 221 -0.77 -11.10 4.09
C LEU A 221 0.52 -10.84 3.31
N GLU A 222 0.56 -9.78 2.53
CA GLU A 222 1.75 -9.39 1.76
C GLU A 222 2.64 -8.41 2.54
N ASN A 223 2.03 -7.52 3.32
CA ASN A 223 2.75 -6.55 4.12
C ASN A 223 2.00 -6.24 5.42
N TYR A 224 2.74 -5.99 6.48
CA TYR A 224 2.22 -5.51 7.76
C TYR A 224 3.22 -4.56 8.40
N ALA A 225 2.82 -3.34 8.65
CA ALA A 225 3.64 -2.34 9.30
C ALA A 225 2.88 -1.69 10.46
N VAL A 226 3.61 -1.41 11.52
CA VAL A 226 3.13 -0.62 12.65
C VAL A 226 4.02 0.61 12.77
N SER A 227 3.45 1.79 12.75
CA SER A 227 4.20 3.03 12.91
C SER A 227 3.74 3.80 14.14
N ILE A 228 4.70 4.40 14.84
CA ILE A 228 4.43 5.36 15.91
C ILE A 228 4.80 6.74 15.36
N PRO A 229 3.84 7.68 15.28
CA PRO A 229 4.12 9.03 14.80
C PRO A 229 5.25 9.70 15.58
N PRO A 230 6.11 10.51 14.93
CA PRO A 230 7.16 11.26 15.59
C PRO A 230 6.61 12.11 16.75
N GLY A 231 7.34 12.17 17.87
CA GLY A 231 6.90 12.86 19.08
C GLY A 231 5.93 12.05 19.95
N GLY A 232 5.78 10.76 19.66
CA GLY A 232 4.92 9.85 20.40
C GLY A 232 5.24 9.84 21.89
N ARG A 233 4.18 9.98 22.70
CA ARG A 233 4.17 9.71 24.14
C ARG A 233 3.66 8.29 24.36
N THR A 234 3.63 7.82 25.60
CA THR A 234 3.06 6.51 25.95
C THR A 234 1.58 6.32 25.56
N ASP A 235 0.88 7.43 25.29
CA ASP A 235 -0.49 7.52 24.80
C ASP A 235 -0.59 7.85 23.29
N ALA A 236 0.52 7.70 22.56
CA ALA A 236 0.54 7.98 21.12
C ALA A 236 -0.41 7.03 20.36
N LEU A 237 -1.11 7.60 19.39
CA LEU A 237 -1.93 6.83 18.46
C LEU A 237 -1.00 5.96 17.59
N VAL A 238 -1.19 4.65 17.68
CA VAL A 238 -0.48 3.70 16.82
C VAL A 238 -1.32 3.51 15.55
N GLN A 239 -0.72 3.78 14.40
CA GLN A 239 -1.32 3.48 13.09
C GLN A 239 -0.88 2.08 12.67
N THR A 240 -1.86 1.23 12.40
CA THR A 240 -1.66 -0.14 11.88
C THR A 240 -2.28 -0.26 10.50
#